data_1838fc58caadd97abf018f4693d32534
#
_entry.id   1838fc58caadd97abf018f4693d32534
#
_cell.length_a   1.000
_cell.length_b   1.000
_cell.length_c   1.000
_cell.angle_alpha   90.00
_cell.angle_beta   90.00
_cell.angle_gamma   90.00
#
_symmetry.space_group_name_H-M   'P 1'
#
loop_
_entity.id
_entity.type
_entity.pdbx_description
1 polymer ?
#
loop_
_entity_poly.entity_id
_entity_poly.type
_entity_poly.pdbx_seq_one_letter_code
_entity_poly.pdbx_strand_id
1 'polypeptide(L)'
;LLHGFIVPRIGDFKPFLEAQASRLSGRAVRLGTLQAHSNGLLPSFEALDMEVLDPQHPQGLRLGRVLFTLSPTSLLRGAFDQIVIDRPSVDVRRAADGTWSVAGLPLEGSSSDGSLSDWLFSNNEVVVEQGQLQWTDDTHPGAEPLTLSEVRLVLRNGLHRHQFRLDATPDPRWGEPFSIRGQFRQPLLSLR
;
A
#
# COMPACT_ATOMS: atom_id res chain seq x y z
N LEU A 1 -22.23 1.84 -23.18
CA LEU A 1 -21.30 1.00 -23.97
C LEU A 1 -20.16 0.42 -23.16
N LEU A 2 -19.63 1.10 -22.14
CA LEU A 2 -18.57 0.60 -21.24
C LEU A 2 -19.06 -0.50 -20.27
N HIS A 3 -20.31 -0.46 -19.83
CA HIS A 3 -20.89 -1.45 -18.93
C HIS A 3 -20.97 -2.87 -19.53
N GLY A 4 -21.14 -2.99 -20.84
CA GLY A 4 -21.23 -4.30 -21.51
C GLY A 4 -19.89 -4.97 -21.77
N PHE A 5 -18.76 -4.24 -21.65
CA PHE A 5 -17.45 -4.76 -22.03
C PHE A 5 -16.59 -5.17 -20.82
N ILE A 6 -16.79 -4.55 -19.66
CA ILE A 6 -15.95 -4.76 -18.46
C ILE A 6 -16.58 -5.74 -17.48
N VAL A 7 -17.91 -5.69 -17.31
CA VAL A 7 -18.62 -6.53 -16.34
C VAL A 7 -18.52 -8.05 -16.61
N PRO A 8 -18.52 -8.56 -17.85
CA PRO A 8 -18.40 -10.00 -18.09
C PRO A 8 -17.01 -10.60 -17.79
N ARG A 9 -15.98 -9.77 -17.58
CA ARG A 9 -14.58 -10.20 -17.45
C ARG A 9 -13.94 -9.91 -16.09
N ILE A 10 -14.74 -9.65 -15.04
CA ILE A 10 -14.19 -9.40 -13.68
C ILE A 10 -13.35 -10.59 -13.21
N GLY A 11 -13.78 -11.82 -13.53
CA GLY A 11 -13.01 -13.02 -13.22
C GLY A 11 -11.60 -13.04 -13.84
N ASP A 12 -11.42 -12.42 -15.00
CA ASP A 12 -10.12 -12.36 -15.68
C ASP A 12 -9.17 -11.33 -15.04
N PHE A 13 -9.71 -10.32 -14.36
CA PHE A 13 -8.90 -9.29 -13.67
C PHE A 13 -8.32 -9.78 -12.34
N LYS A 14 -8.96 -10.70 -11.65
CA LYS A 14 -8.47 -11.22 -10.37
C LYS A 14 -7.08 -11.85 -10.50
N PRO A 15 -6.80 -12.78 -11.43
CA PRO A 15 -5.46 -13.33 -11.63
C PRO A 15 -4.42 -12.27 -12.01
N PHE A 16 -4.82 -11.28 -12.80
CA PHE A 16 -3.95 -10.16 -13.16
C PHE A 16 -3.55 -9.33 -11.93
N LEU A 17 -4.52 -8.96 -11.09
CA LEU A 17 -4.26 -8.20 -9.86
C LEU A 17 -3.44 -9.01 -8.86
N GLU A 18 -3.72 -10.30 -8.69
CA GLU A 18 -2.95 -11.20 -7.84
C GLU A 18 -1.50 -11.33 -8.33
N ALA A 19 -1.30 -11.51 -9.63
CA ALA A 19 0.03 -11.60 -10.23
C ALA A 19 0.81 -10.28 -10.08
N GLN A 20 0.15 -9.15 -10.29
CA GLN A 20 0.78 -7.84 -10.13
C GLN A 20 1.15 -7.57 -8.67
N ALA A 21 0.23 -7.80 -7.75
CA ALA A 21 0.48 -7.65 -6.31
C ALA A 21 1.58 -8.62 -5.82
N SER A 22 1.58 -9.86 -6.31
CA SER A 22 2.62 -10.85 -5.97
C SER A 22 4.00 -10.45 -6.49
N ARG A 23 4.07 -9.89 -7.71
CA ARG A 23 5.33 -9.38 -8.27
C ARG A 23 5.88 -8.23 -7.45
N LEU A 24 5.01 -7.31 -7.01
CA LEU A 24 5.39 -6.12 -6.26
C LEU A 24 5.80 -6.42 -4.83
N SER A 25 5.09 -7.32 -4.17
CA SER A 25 5.41 -7.73 -2.80
C SER A 25 6.56 -8.73 -2.71
N GLY A 26 6.96 -9.33 -3.85
CA GLY A 26 7.89 -10.46 -3.87
C GLY A 26 7.35 -11.73 -3.21
N ARG A 27 6.05 -11.78 -2.92
CA ARG A 27 5.35 -12.87 -2.21
C ARG A 27 4.02 -13.18 -2.87
N ALA A 28 3.51 -14.39 -2.64
CA ALA A 28 2.21 -14.76 -3.16
C ALA A 28 1.11 -13.91 -2.52
N VAL A 29 0.32 -13.22 -3.34
CA VAL A 29 -0.85 -12.45 -2.92
C VAL A 29 -2.10 -13.18 -3.38
N ARG A 30 -3.04 -13.31 -2.47
CA ARG A 30 -4.36 -13.88 -2.74
C ARG A 30 -5.43 -12.83 -2.48
N LEU A 31 -6.32 -12.66 -3.42
CA LEU A 31 -7.52 -11.84 -3.28
C LEU A 31 -8.71 -12.74 -2.94
N GLY A 32 -9.48 -12.37 -1.95
CA GLY A 32 -10.74 -13.03 -1.64
C GLY A 32 -11.79 -12.72 -2.72
N THR A 33 -12.67 -11.77 -2.46
CA THR A 33 -13.72 -11.37 -3.41
C THR A 33 -13.30 -10.10 -4.16
N LEU A 34 -13.47 -10.11 -5.48
CA LEU A 34 -13.29 -8.93 -6.33
C LEU A 34 -14.65 -8.47 -6.85
N GLN A 35 -14.98 -7.21 -6.62
CA GLN A 35 -16.19 -6.57 -7.09
C GLN A 35 -15.84 -5.38 -7.98
N ALA A 36 -16.58 -5.17 -9.07
CA ALA A 36 -16.43 -3.97 -9.86
C ALA A 36 -17.52 -2.97 -9.49
N HIS A 37 -17.09 -1.73 -9.33
CA HIS A 37 -17.97 -0.61 -9.10
C HIS A 37 -17.81 0.40 -10.23
N SER A 38 -18.91 0.94 -10.70
CA SER A 38 -18.91 2.00 -11.71
C SER A 38 -19.56 3.23 -11.10
N ASN A 39 -18.79 4.00 -10.38
CA ASN A 39 -19.21 5.30 -9.87
C ASN A 39 -18.60 6.40 -10.75
N GLY A 40 -19.28 6.68 -11.88
CA GLY A 40 -18.86 7.73 -12.81
C GLY A 40 -18.14 7.22 -14.06
N LEU A 41 -17.18 7.99 -14.56
CA LEU A 41 -16.49 7.71 -15.84
C LEU A 41 -15.35 6.70 -15.72
N LEU A 42 -14.85 6.45 -14.52
CA LEU A 42 -13.72 5.56 -14.27
C LEU A 42 -14.18 4.26 -13.62
N PRO A 43 -13.77 3.10 -14.12
CA PRO A 43 -14.01 1.83 -13.47
C PRO A 43 -13.19 1.74 -12.20
N SER A 44 -13.81 1.26 -11.13
CA SER A 44 -13.16 0.95 -9.87
C SER A 44 -13.42 -0.51 -9.49
N PHE A 45 -12.44 -1.11 -8.83
CA PHE A 45 -12.50 -2.47 -8.35
C PHE A 45 -12.29 -2.48 -6.85
N GLU A 46 -13.10 -3.22 -6.16
CA GLU A 46 -12.99 -3.45 -4.73
C GLU A 46 -12.54 -4.88 -4.49
N ALA A 47 -11.38 -5.04 -3.87
CA ALA A 47 -10.90 -6.31 -3.39
C ALA A 47 -11.18 -6.43 -1.89
N LEU A 48 -11.85 -7.49 -1.50
CA LEU A 48 -12.10 -7.84 -0.11
C LEU A 48 -11.20 -9.02 0.28
N ASP A 49 -10.73 -9.01 1.54
CA ASP A 49 -9.91 -10.06 2.13
C ASP A 49 -8.65 -10.38 1.30
N MET A 50 -7.84 -9.36 1.06
CA MET A 50 -6.54 -9.54 0.45
C MET A 50 -5.52 -10.05 1.47
N GLU A 51 -4.83 -11.13 1.16
CA GLU A 51 -3.80 -11.73 1.99
C GLU A 51 -2.46 -11.76 1.25
N VAL A 52 -1.41 -11.29 1.91
CA VAL A 52 -0.02 -11.51 1.48
C VAL A 52 0.49 -12.72 2.22
N LEU A 53 0.74 -13.82 1.49
CA LEU A 53 1.16 -15.09 2.07
C LEU A 53 2.66 -15.09 2.32
N ASP A 54 3.05 -15.24 3.56
CA ASP A 54 4.44 -15.41 3.97
C ASP A 54 4.64 -16.77 4.61
N PRO A 55 5.48 -17.66 4.04
CA PRO A 55 5.79 -18.96 4.64
C PRO A 55 6.46 -18.85 6.00
N GLN A 56 7.17 -17.75 6.28
CA GLN A 56 7.89 -17.53 7.53
C GLN A 56 7.04 -16.82 8.60
N HIS A 57 5.96 -16.15 8.18
CA HIS A 57 5.05 -15.43 9.07
C HIS A 57 3.60 -15.82 8.75
N PRO A 58 3.02 -16.82 9.44
CA PRO A 58 1.67 -17.32 9.16
C PRO A 58 0.56 -16.26 9.30
N GLN A 59 0.86 -15.17 10.00
CA GLN A 59 -0.05 -14.03 10.18
C GLN A 59 0.15 -12.92 9.15
N GLY A 60 0.64 -13.23 7.97
CA GLY A 60 0.94 -12.27 6.90
C GLY A 60 0.00 -11.06 6.83
N LEU A 61 0.37 -10.07 6.05
CA LEU A 61 -0.41 -8.84 5.92
C LEU A 61 -1.81 -9.16 5.39
N ARG A 62 -2.84 -8.79 6.15
CA ARG A 62 -4.24 -8.90 5.76
C ARG A 62 -4.82 -7.51 5.58
N LEU A 63 -5.38 -7.27 4.40
CA LEU A 63 -6.07 -6.05 4.05
C LEU A 63 -7.55 -6.39 3.84
N GLY A 64 -8.41 -5.88 4.71
CA GLY A 64 -9.84 -6.21 4.67
C GLY A 64 -10.51 -5.67 3.41
N ARG A 65 -10.14 -4.44 3.00
CA ARG A 65 -10.75 -3.78 1.86
C ARG A 65 -9.74 -2.89 1.15
N VAL A 66 -9.61 -3.08 -0.16
CA VAL A 66 -8.77 -2.24 -1.03
C VAL A 66 -9.55 -1.85 -2.27
N LEU A 67 -9.64 -0.54 -2.55
CA LEU A 67 -10.23 -0.02 -3.78
C LEU A 67 -9.13 0.38 -4.74
N PHE A 68 -9.30 -0.01 -6.00
CA PHE A 68 -8.44 0.36 -7.12
C PHE A 68 -9.25 1.12 -8.15
N THR A 69 -8.83 2.32 -8.50
CA THR A 69 -9.43 3.10 -9.59
C THR A 69 -8.49 3.11 -10.79
N LEU A 70 -9.03 2.85 -11.95
CA LEU A 70 -8.28 2.77 -13.21
C LEU A 70 -8.75 3.83 -14.18
N SER A 71 -7.81 4.44 -14.89
CA SER A 71 -8.06 5.22 -16.08
C SER A 71 -7.39 4.60 -17.30
N PRO A 72 -7.75 4.98 -18.53
CA PRO A 72 -7.06 4.52 -19.74
C PRO A 72 -5.55 4.82 -19.69
N THR A 73 -5.16 5.95 -19.11
CA THR A 73 -3.75 6.34 -18.98
C THR A 73 -3.00 5.55 -17.92
N SER A 74 -3.65 5.19 -16.81
CA SER A 74 -3.04 4.37 -15.77
C SER A 74 -2.85 2.93 -16.24
N LEU A 75 -3.81 2.38 -17.02
CA LEU A 75 -3.69 1.06 -17.62
C LEU A 75 -2.49 0.97 -18.58
N LEU A 76 -2.25 1.99 -19.40
CA LEU A 76 -1.09 2.03 -20.30
C LEU A 76 0.25 2.09 -19.56
N ARG A 77 0.27 2.60 -18.34
CA ARG A 77 1.46 2.70 -17.48
C ARG A 77 1.64 1.50 -16.56
N GLY A 78 0.66 0.57 -16.51
CA GLY A 78 0.65 -0.53 -15.55
C GLY A 78 0.50 -0.08 -14.09
N ALA A 79 -0.16 1.07 -13.88
CA ALA A 79 -0.35 1.71 -12.57
C ALA A 79 -1.85 1.92 -12.28
N PHE A 80 -2.18 2.42 -11.10
CA PHE A 80 -3.52 2.82 -10.71
C PHE A 80 -3.62 4.34 -10.56
N ASP A 81 -4.80 4.91 -10.84
CA ASP A 81 -5.05 6.33 -10.55
C ASP A 81 -5.16 6.55 -9.06
N GLN A 82 -5.87 5.66 -8.38
CA GLN A 82 -6.04 5.73 -6.94
C GLN A 82 -6.08 4.32 -6.35
N ILE A 83 -5.44 4.16 -5.21
CA ILE A 83 -5.54 2.99 -4.34
C ILE A 83 -5.98 3.48 -2.97
N VAL A 84 -7.10 2.97 -2.46
CA VAL A 84 -7.58 3.24 -1.11
C VAL A 84 -7.53 1.94 -0.31
N ILE A 85 -6.79 1.96 0.79
CA ILE A 85 -6.65 0.83 1.73
C ILE A 85 -7.40 1.21 3.00
N ASP A 86 -8.48 0.50 3.27
CA ASP A 86 -9.33 0.74 4.43
C ASP A 86 -8.94 -0.16 5.60
N ARG A 87 -8.71 0.45 6.75
CA ARG A 87 -8.40 -0.18 8.02
C ARG A 87 -7.29 -1.24 7.98
N PRO A 88 -6.13 -0.95 7.35
CA PRO A 88 -5.01 -1.89 7.42
C PRO A 88 -4.43 -1.94 8.84
N SER A 89 -3.96 -3.12 9.23
CA SER A 89 -3.11 -3.29 10.41
C SER A 89 -1.71 -3.65 9.94
N VAL A 90 -0.73 -2.81 10.28
CA VAL A 90 0.63 -2.92 9.76
C VAL A 90 1.63 -2.92 10.90
N ASP A 91 2.50 -3.94 10.93
CA ASP A 91 3.65 -4.00 11.81
C ASP A 91 4.89 -3.45 11.10
N VAL A 92 5.50 -2.43 11.71
CA VAL A 92 6.81 -1.91 11.30
C VAL A 92 7.83 -2.33 12.35
N ARG A 93 8.88 -2.98 11.91
CA ARG A 93 9.91 -3.48 12.82
C ARG A 93 11.29 -3.05 12.38
N ARG A 94 12.07 -2.56 13.32
CA ARG A 94 13.50 -2.37 13.18
C ARG A 94 14.19 -3.49 13.94
N ALA A 95 14.84 -4.40 13.22
CA ALA A 95 15.55 -5.53 13.82
C ALA A 95 16.82 -5.07 14.54
N ALA A 96 17.39 -5.93 15.39
CA ALA A 96 18.60 -5.61 16.17
C ALA A 96 19.83 -5.30 15.32
N ASP A 97 19.88 -5.80 14.09
CA ASP A 97 20.91 -5.50 13.09
C ASP A 97 20.69 -4.17 12.35
N GLY A 98 19.61 -3.45 12.69
CA GLY A 98 19.24 -2.16 12.08
C GLY A 98 18.40 -2.29 10.81
N THR A 99 18.10 -3.49 10.32
CA THR A 99 17.26 -3.69 9.15
C THR A 99 15.79 -3.36 9.46
N TRP A 100 15.11 -2.80 8.45
CA TRP A 100 13.71 -2.43 8.57
C TRP A 100 12.81 -3.41 7.83
N SER A 101 11.68 -3.72 8.41
CA SER A 101 10.62 -4.48 7.76
C SER A 101 9.25 -3.84 7.99
N VAL A 102 8.37 -3.97 7.01
CA VAL A 102 6.96 -3.56 7.07
C VAL A 102 6.11 -4.78 6.77
N ALA A 103 5.25 -5.16 7.70
CA ALA A 103 4.44 -6.37 7.61
C ALA A 103 5.27 -7.64 7.32
N GLY A 104 6.48 -7.71 7.90
CA GLY A 104 7.43 -8.79 7.64
C GLY A 104 8.20 -8.68 6.31
N LEU A 105 7.92 -7.66 5.48
CA LEU A 105 8.62 -7.43 4.22
C LEU A 105 9.84 -6.51 4.46
N PRO A 106 11.06 -6.92 4.10
CA PRO A 106 12.23 -6.07 4.27
C PRO A 106 12.12 -4.81 3.41
N LEU A 107 12.43 -3.64 3.98
CA LEU A 107 12.45 -2.36 3.27
C LEU A 107 13.75 -2.14 2.49
N GLU A 108 14.83 -2.81 2.87
CA GLU A 108 16.13 -2.70 2.23
C GLU A 108 16.55 -4.04 1.62
N GLY A 109 17.10 -4.00 0.42
CA GLY A 109 17.86 -5.12 -0.14
C GLY A 109 17.12 -6.14 -1.01
N SER A 110 15.90 -5.93 -1.42
CA SER A 110 15.36 -6.68 -2.56
C SER A 110 15.99 -6.15 -3.85
N SER A 111 17.20 -6.63 -4.13
CA SER A 111 17.79 -6.61 -5.46
C SER A 111 16.82 -7.31 -6.40
N SER A 112 16.21 -6.58 -7.24
CA SER A 112 15.65 -6.85 -8.56
C SER A 112 14.28 -6.23 -8.76
N ASP A 113 14.24 -5.23 -9.63
CA ASP A 113 13.10 -4.78 -10.42
C ASP A 113 11.77 -4.57 -9.64
N GLY A 114 11.64 -3.41 -9.04
CA GLY A 114 10.39 -2.94 -8.50
C GLY A 114 10.31 -3.00 -6.97
N SER A 115 10.98 -2.10 -6.30
CA SER A 115 10.81 -1.95 -4.85
C SER A 115 9.37 -1.51 -4.53
N LEU A 116 8.88 -1.85 -3.34
CA LEU A 116 7.59 -1.40 -2.85
C LEU A 116 7.44 0.14 -2.96
N SER A 117 8.56 0.85 -2.78
CA SER A 117 8.63 2.30 -2.97
C SER A 117 8.37 2.70 -4.43
N ASP A 118 8.99 2.04 -5.41
CA ASP A 118 8.79 2.35 -6.82
C ASP A 118 7.34 2.14 -7.23
N TRP A 119 6.72 1.07 -6.71
CA TRP A 119 5.30 0.83 -6.94
C TRP A 119 4.42 1.91 -6.28
N LEU A 120 4.68 2.29 -5.03
CA LEU A 120 3.93 3.36 -4.36
C LEU A 120 4.01 4.67 -5.14
N PHE A 121 5.20 4.99 -5.69
CA PHE A 121 5.41 6.20 -6.47
C PHE A 121 4.96 6.11 -7.92
N SER A 122 4.68 4.93 -8.44
CA SER A 122 4.12 4.75 -9.80
C SER A 122 2.62 5.05 -9.86
N ASN A 123 1.91 4.97 -8.75
CA ASN A 123 0.49 5.27 -8.67
C ASN A 123 0.26 6.76 -8.43
N ASN A 124 -0.81 7.34 -8.99
CA ASN A 124 -1.08 8.77 -8.85
C ASN A 124 -1.47 9.14 -7.41
N GLU A 125 -2.28 8.32 -6.76
CA GLU A 125 -2.68 8.54 -5.38
C GLU A 125 -2.79 7.23 -4.60
N VAL A 126 -2.22 7.20 -3.41
CA VAL A 126 -2.38 6.10 -2.44
C VAL A 126 -2.93 6.68 -1.15
N VAL A 127 -4.03 6.13 -0.67
CA VAL A 127 -4.71 6.55 0.54
C VAL A 127 -4.83 5.38 1.50
N VAL A 128 -4.43 5.59 2.75
CA VAL A 128 -4.74 4.69 3.86
C VAL A 128 -5.74 5.40 4.75
N GLU A 129 -6.82 4.74 5.09
CA GLU A 129 -7.86 5.24 5.97
C GLU A 129 -8.03 4.36 7.19
N GLN A 130 -8.14 4.98 8.36
CA GLN A 130 -8.40 4.32 9.66
C GLN A 130 -7.42 3.16 9.97
N GLY A 131 -6.16 3.29 9.53
CA GLY A 131 -5.14 2.28 9.74
C GLY A 131 -4.69 2.17 11.20
N GLN A 132 -4.09 1.03 11.52
CA GLN A 132 -3.35 0.79 12.75
C GLN A 132 -1.91 0.45 12.39
N LEU A 133 -0.96 1.05 13.10
CA LEU A 133 0.46 0.79 12.94
C LEU A 133 1.07 0.47 14.28
N GLN A 134 1.78 -0.65 14.36
CA GLN A 134 2.60 -1.00 15.49
C GLN A 134 4.07 -0.90 15.09
N TRP A 135 4.85 -0.13 15.82
CA TRP A 135 6.29 -0.01 15.60
C TRP A 135 7.05 -0.66 16.75
N THR A 136 7.93 -1.58 16.40
CA THR A 136 8.83 -2.27 17.32
C THR A 136 10.28 -1.97 16.96
N ASP A 137 11.08 -1.53 17.93
CA ASP A 137 12.51 -1.28 17.76
C ASP A 137 13.32 -2.26 18.62
N ASP A 138 13.85 -3.31 17.99
CA ASP A 138 14.66 -4.33 18.66
C ASP A 138 16.09 -3.87 18.91
N THR A 139 16.51 -2.69 18.39
CA THR A 139 17.83 -2.12 18.72
C THR A 139 17.89 -1.63 20.16
N HIS A 140 16.74 -1.42 20.81
CA HIS A 140 16.61 -1.01 22.20
C HIS A 140 15.89 -2.10 22.99
N PRO A 141 16.64 -3.05 23.62
CA PRO A 141 16.05 -4.12 24.40
C PRO A 141 15.18 -3.58 25.55
N GLY A 142 13.93 -4.02 25.59
CA GLY A 142 12.96 -3.58 26.62
C GLY A 142 12.15 -2.33 26.23
N ALA A 143 12.34 -1.76 25.06
CA ALA A 143 11.45 -0.71 24.56
C ALA A 143 10.04 -1.27 24.30
N GLU A 144 9.03 -0.59 24.81
CA GLU A 144 7.64 -0.93 24.50
C GLU A 144 7.31 -0.55 23.05
N PRO A 145 6.53 -1.38 22.33
CA PRO A 145 6.07 -1.04 20.98
C PRO A 145 5.22 0.24 20.98
N LEU A 146 5.48 1.11 20.02
CA LEU A 146 4.65 2.28 19.77
C LEU A 146 3.46 1.88 18.90
N THR A 147 2.26 2.11 19.38
CA THR A 147 1.03 1.87 18.62
C THR A 147 0.44 3.20 18.17
N LEU A 148 0.16 3.31 16.87
CA LEU A 148 -0.58 4.41 16.27
C LEU A 148 -1.92 3.90 15.79
N SER A 149 -2.99 4.58 16.17
CA SER A 149 -4.36 4.34 15.72
C SER A 149 -4.84 5.47 14.81
N GLU A 150 -5.97 5.24 14.14
CA GLU A 150 -6.58 6.22 13.23
C GLU A 150 -5.59 6.78 12.20
N VAL A 151 -4.66 5.95 11.76
CA VAL A 151 -3.65 6.33 10.79
C VAL A 151 -4.31 6.65 9.46
N ARG A 152 -4.13 7.87 9.00
CA ARG A 152 -4.53 8.33 7.69
C ARG A 152 -3.30 8.79 6.93
N LEU A 153 -2.98 8.10 5.85
CA LEU A 153 -1.90 8.48 4.95
C LEU A 153 -2.47 8.83 3.58
N VAL A 154 -2.07 9.97 3.04
CA VAL A 154 -2.36 10.35 1.65
C VAL A 154 -1.03 10.61 0.98
N LEU A 155 -0.73 9.84 -0.05
CA LEU A 155 0.43 10.02 -0.92
C LEU A 155 -0.09 10.41 -2.31
N ARG A 156 0.33 11.55 -2.83
CA ARG A 156 0.00 12.03 -4.17
C ARG A 156 1.26 12.16 -5.00
N ASN A 157 1.27 11.48 -6.13
CA ASN A 157 2.41 11.40 -7.01
C ASN A 157 2.10 12.10 -8.34
N GLY A 158 2.82 13.17 -8.63
CA GLY A 158 2.85 13.80 -9.93
C GLY A 158 4.12 13.43 -10.68
N LEU A 159 4.29 13.90 -11.92
CA LEU A 159 5.44 13.58 -12.77
C LEU A 159 6.80 13.86 -12.11
N HIS A 160 6.90 14.89 -11.27
CA HIS A 160 8.15 15.31 -10.62
C HIS A 160 7.96 15.78 -9.18
N ARG A 161 6.75 15.69 -8.68
CA ARG A 161 6.38 16.21 -7.36
C ARG A 161 5.59 15.18 -6.61
N HIS A 162 6.09 14.80 -5.45
CA HIS A 162 5.43 13.89 -4.52
C HIS A 162 5.04 14.65 -3.28
N GLN A 163 3.82 14.44 -2.82
CA GLN A 163 3.26 15.07 -1.62
C GLN A 163 2.72 13.99 -0.72
N PHE A 164 2.94 14.12 0.57
CA PHE A 164 2.33 13.22 1.54
C PHE A 164 1.74 13.99 2.72
N ARG A 165 0.73 13.40 3.29
CA ARG A 165 0.12 13.78 4.56
C ARG A 165 -0.10 12.53 5.38
N LEU A 166 0.38 12.56 6.61
CA LEU A 166 0.17 11.53 7.62
C LEU A 166 -0.50 12.17 8.84
N ASP A 167 -1.68 11.68 9.19
CA ASP A 167 -2.36 11.99 10.45
C ASP A 167 -2.40 10.68 11.25
N ALA A 168 -2.11 10.72 12.56
CA ALA A 168 -2.15 9.55 13.42
C ALA A 168 -2.37 9.93 14.88
N THR A 169 -2.94 8.99 15.64
CA THR A 169 -3.19 9.09 17.08
C THR A 169 -2.33 8.07 17.81
N PRO A 170 -1.30 8.47 18.56
CA PRO A 170 -0.50 7.58 19.38
C PRO A 170 -1.29 7.14 20.63
N ASP A 171 -0.83 6.07 21.28
CA ASP A 171 -1.29 5.78 22.64
C ASP A 171 -1.08 7.01 23.53
N PRO A 172 -2.03 7.38 24.41
CA PRO A 172 -1.95 8.59 25.25
C PRO A 172 -0.67 8.70 26.09
N ARG A 173 0.00 7.58 26.34
CA ARG A 173 1.30 7.55 27.04
C ARG A 173 2.45 8.17 26.23
N TRP A 174 2.30 8.21 24.90
CA TRP A 174 3.34 8.65 23.97
C TRP A 174 3.11 10.07 23.44
N GLY A 175 1.89 10.60 23.60
CA GLY A 175 1.59 11.95 23.16
C GLY A 175 0.18 12.15 22.65
N GLU A 176 -0.01 13.28 21.98
CA GLU A 176 -1.30 13.69 21.39
C GLU A 176 -1.36 13.37 19.88
N PRO A 177 -2.55 13.37 19.28
CA PRO A 177 -2.70 13.23 17.83
C PRO A 177 -1.83 14.25 17.07
N PHE A 178 -1.21 13.80 15.99
CA PHE A 178 -0.33 14.65 15.19
C PHE A 178 -0.61 14.57 13.70
N SER A 179 -0.16 15.58 12.98
CA SER A 179 -0.22 15.64 11.51
C SER A 179 1.12 16.06 10.94
N ILE A 180 1.62 15.27 10.00
CA ILE A 180 2.85 15.55 9.26
C ILE A 180 2.50 15.74 7.79
N ARG A 181 3.07 16.79 7.17
CA ARG A 181 2.94 17.02 5.73
C ARG A 181 4.31 17.28 5.14
N GLY A 182 4.53 16.74 3.97
CA GLY A 182 5.78 16.95 3.27
C GLY A 182 5.61 16.92 1.76
N GLN A 183 6.61 17.46 1.09
CA GLN A 183 6.72 17.36 -0.36
C GLN A 183 8.19 17.19 -0.75
N PHE A 184 8.42 16.40 -1.78
CA PHE A 184 9.74 16.27 -2.36
C PHE A 184 9.64 16.24 -3.90
N ARG A 185 10.74 16.55 -4.54
CA ARG A 185 10.84 16.52 -6.00
C ARG A 185 11.90 15.51 -6.39
N GLN A 186 11.57 14.70 -7.38
CA GLN A 186 12.54 13.81 -7.98
C GLN A 186 13.33 14.60 -9.03
N PRO A 187 14.68 14.62 -8.99
CA PRO A 187 15.48 15.29 -10.00
C PRO A 187 15.25 14.65 -11.37
N LEU A 188 15.12 15.48 -12.41
CA LEU A 188 14.90 15.05 -13.80
C LEU A 188 16.02 14.16 -14.39
N LEU A 189 17.14 14.02 -13.70
CA LEU A 189 18.36 13.36 -14.16
C LEU A 189 18.73 12.07 -13.43
N SER A 190 17.84 11.50 -12.61
CA SER A 190 18.03 10.12 -12.14
C SER A 190 17.54 9.13 -13.21
N LEU A 191 18.12 9.20 -14.40
CA LEU A 191 18.09 8.11 -15.37
C LEU A 191 18.98 7.00 -14.82
N ARG A 192 18.42 5.97 -14.28
CA ARG A 192 19.01 4.64 -14.15
C ARG A 192 18.21 3.67 -14.97
#